data_02d7172cce98f5746bcd0f83186059ff
#
_entry.id   02d7172cce98f5746bcd0f83186059ff
#
_cell.length_a   1.000
_cell.length_b   1.000
_cell.length_c   1.000
_cell.angle_alpha   90.00
_cell.angle_beta   90.00
_cell.angle_gamma   90.00
#
_symmetry.space_group_name_H-M   'P 1'
#
loop_
_entity.id
_entity.type
_entity.pdbx_description
1 polymer ?
#
loop_
_entity_poly.entity_id
_entity_poly.type
_entity_poly.pdbx_seq_one_letter_code
_entity_poly.pdbx_strand_id
1 'polypeptide(L)'
;MEISPLTGVLGARVDEVELSPTMLDDLVEELHQALCEHEVLVVPGQDLSPAEQAGFSHLLGGYSPVPFVHPVPEHPEVIKVVKEATEPEAFNFGGVWHSDFSFLDAPPAFTILHALDVPAVGGDTVWASMTAAHDALPAEMRDLFEGVTCVHSASASYSPAQQDLHSGLSGMDIRTSESAEATRDHPLVCTHPETGRRSLYFNGTYVRGLRGPGIGDGSDEGTREEQRLLRWLHEFSTHVRFTFRHRWSDSDVVLWDNRSTQHVALNDYPGQRRELHRTTVAGTEPAR
;
A
#
# COMPACT_ATOMS: atom_id res chain seq x y z
N MET A 1 9.76 -23.53 7.44
CA MET A 1 8.74 -22.61 6.90
C MET A 1 8.24 -23.18 5.59
N GLU A 2 6.93 -23.18 5.36
CA GLU A 2 6.30 -23.65 4.13
C GLU A 2 5.63 -22.47 3.41
N ILE A 3 5.95 -22.25 2.13
CA ILE A 3 5.42 -21.14 1.34
C ILE A 3 4.58 -21.71 0.20
N SER A 4 3.30 -21.34 0.15
CA SER A 4 2.33 -21.84 -0.82
C SER A 4 1.65 -20.69 -1.56
N PRO A 5 1.75 -20.60 -2.90
CA PRO A 5 1.06 -19.57 -3.68
C PRO A 5 -0.47 -19.61 -3.47
N LEU A 6 -1.09 -18.45 -3.28
CA LEU A 6 -2.55 -18.29 -3.12
C LEU A 6 -3.26 -18.06 -4.45
N THR A 7 -2.57 -17.39 -5.39
CA THR A 7 -3.07 -17.21 -6.77
C THR A 7 -1.95 -17.43 -7.78
N GLY A 8 -2.28 -17.43 -9.05
CA GLY A 8 -1.28 -17.51 -10.14
C GLY A 8 -0.58 -16.19 -10.45
N VAL A 9 -0.86 -15.10 -9.72
CA VAL A 9 -0.36 -13.76 -10.05
C VAL A 9 0.42 -13.14 -8.89
N LEU A 10 -0.18 -13.11 -7.68
CA LEU A 10 0.44 -12.58 -6.47
C LEU A 10 -0.19 -13.26 -5.25
N GLY A 11 0.50 -13.13 -4.13
CA GLY A 11 0.07 -13.65 -2.83
C GLY A 11 0.53 -15.08 -2.57
N ALA A 12 1.16 -15.27 -1.43
CA ALA A 12 1.50 -16.59 -0.88
C ALA A 12 1.11 -16.69 0.59
N ARG A 13 0.80 -17.89 1.03
CA ARG A 13 0.61 -18.23 2.43
C ARG A 13 1.91 -18.79 2.98
N VAL A 14 2.25 -18.37 4.18
CA VAL A 14 3.44 -18.84 4.90
C VAL A 14 2.98 -19.55 6.17
N ASP A 15 3.21 -20.84 6.23
CA ASP A 15 2.89 -21.68 7.36
C ASP A 15 4.18 -22.15 8.07
N GLU A 16 4.04 -22.72 9.27
CA GLU A 16 5.15 -23.26 10.07
C GLU A 16 6.25 -22.23 10.37
N VAL A 17 5.84 -21.00 10.67
CA VAL A 17 6.72 -19.92 11.11
C VAL A 17 6.07 -19.12 12.22
N GLU A 18 6.86 -18.71 13.20
CA GLU A 18 6.51 -17.73 14.22
C GLU A 18 7.33 -16.46 13.98
N LEU A 19 6.63 -15.36 13.70
CA LEU A 19 7.27 -14.07 13.50
C LEU A 19 7.72 -13.51 14.85
N SER A 20 8.96 -13.08 14.92
CA SER A 20 9.51 -12.46 16.15
C SER A 20 10.70 -11.57 15.83
N PRO A 21 11.09 -10.65 16.74
CA PRO A 21 12.29 -9.82 16.57
C PRO A 21 13.60 -10.61 16.68
N THR A 22 13.54 -11.89 17.02
CA THR A 22 14.67 -12.77 17.21
C THR A 22 14.72 -13.93 16.21
N MET A 23 14.00 -13.79 15.08
CA MET A 23 14.08 -14.79 13.99
C MET A 23 15.52 -14.97 13.51
N LEU A 24 15.83 -16.20 13.07
CA LEU A 24 17.12 -16.51 12.48
C LEU A 24 17.27 -15.78 11.13
N ASP A 25 18.48 -15.30 10.86
CA ASP A 25 18.76 -14.52 9.63
C ASP A 25 18.39 -15.28 8.36
N ASP A 26 18.63 -16.59 8.29
CA ASP A 26 18.26 -17.42 7.14
C ASP A 26 16.75 -17.45 6.88
N LEU A 27 15.93 -17.47 7.95
CA LEU A 27 14.45 -17.42 7.82
C LEU A 27 13.96 -16.03 7.41
N VAL A 28 14.61 -14.99 7.91
CA VAL A 28 14.32 -13.61 7.52
C VAL A 28 14.61 -13.41 6.02
N GLU A 29 15.76 -13.90 5.56
CA GLU A 29 16.17 -13.82 4.16
C GLU A 29 15.18 -14.60 3.25
N GLU A 30 14.78 -15.81 3.65
CA GLU A 30 13.80 -16.63 2.93
C GLU A 30 12.44 -15.90 2.84
N LEU A 31 11.99 -15.29 3.94
CA LEU A 31 10.74 -14.52 3.99
C LEU A 31 10.82 -13.27 3.11
N HIS A 32 11.95 -12.56 3.14
CA HIS A 32 12.20 -11.37 2.31
C HIS A 32 12.18 -11.73 0.80
N GLN A 33 12.88 -12.81 0.42
CA GLN A 33 12.88 -13.29 -0.96
C GLN A 33 11.47 -13.68 -1.43
N ALA A 34 10.72 -14.40 -0.58
CA ALA A 34 9.34 -14.75 -0.87
C ALA A 34 8.43 -13.52 -1.02
N LEU A 35 8.65 -12.47 -0.20
CA LEU A 35 7.89 -11.23 -0.30
C LEU A 35 8.17 -10.51 -1.62
N CYS A 36 9.42 -10.45 -2.06
CA CYS A 36 9.79 -9.89 -3.36
C CYS A 36 9.26 -10.71 -4.55
N GLU A 37 9.17 -12.04 -4.41
CA GLU A 37 8.66 -12.93 -5.47
C GLU A 37 7.14 -12.90 -5.57
N HIS A 38 6.44 -13.03 -4.43
CA HIS A 38 4.99 -13.17 -4.36
C HIS A 38 4.24 -11.85 -4.12
N GLU A 39 4.96 -10.76 -3.84
CA GLU A 39 4.47 -9.39 -3.63
C GLU A 39 3.57 -9.22 -2.38
N VAL A 40 2.88 -10.26 -1.91
CA VAL A 40 2.05 -10.29 -0.69
C VAL A 40 2.25 -11.62 0.02
N LEU A 41 2.51 -11.59 1.33
CA LEU A 41 2.57 -12.78 2.17
C LEU A 41 1.50 -12.74 3.26
N VAL A 42 0.81 -13.85 3.45
CA VAL A 42 -0.16 -14.05 4.54
C VAL A 42 0.43 -15.06 5.52
N VAL A 43 0.66 -14.62 6.76
CA VAL A 43 1.20 -15.42 7.86
C VAL A 43 0.14 -15.52 8.94
N PRO A 44 -0.66 -16.60 9.01
CA PRO A 44 -1.76 -16.70 9.96
C PRO A 44 -1.30 -17.05 11.38
N GLY A 45 -2.16 -16.75 12.36
CA GLY A 45 -2.02 -17.23 13.73
C GLY A 45 -0.83 -16.66 14.51
N GLN A 46 -0.48 -15.41 14.26
CA GLN A 46 0.63 -14.71 14.91
C GLN A 46 0.18 -13.93 16.14
N ASP A 47 0.90 -14.03 17.24
CA ASP A 47 0.62 -13.27 18.47
C ASP A 47 1.80 -12.31 18.74
N LEU A 48 1.71 -11.11 18.17
CA LEU A 48 2.73 -10.09 18.28
C LEU A 48 2.24 -8.91 19.13
N SER A 49 2.97 -8.60 20.19
CA SER A 49 2.84 -7.28 20.82
C SER A 49 3.30 -6.18 19.84
N PRO A 50 2.90 -4.90 20.07
CA PRO A 50 3.39 -3.78 19.24
C PRO A 50 4.93 -3.69 19.18
N ALA A 51 5.62 -3.98 20.29
CA ALA A 51 7.08 -3.98 20.34
C ALA A 51 7.69 -5.12 19.50
N GLU A 52 7.09 -6.30 19.54
CA GLU A 52 7.54 -7.44 18.74
C GLU A 52 7.30 -7.22 17.25
N GLN A 53 6.13 -6.64 16.89
CA GLN A 53 5.86 -6.28 15.49
C GLN A 53 6.86 -5.24 14.96
N ALA A 54 7.17 -4.20 15.74
CA ALA A 54 8.20 -3.22 15.39
C ALA A 54 9.58 -3.87 15.27
N GLY A 55 9.97 -4.69 16.24
CA GLY A 55 11.24 -5.41 16.22
C GLY A 55 11.37 -6.38 15.04
N PHE A 56 10.32 -7.11 14.69
CA PHE A 56 10.29 -7.94 13.49
C PHE A 56 10.45 -7.11 12.22
N SER A 57 9.75 -5.96 12.13
CA SER A 57 9.85 -5.08 10.95
C SER A 57 11.29 -4.58 10.73
N HIS A 58 12.08 -4.38 11.79
CA HIS A 58 13.49 -3.99 11.70
C HIS A 58 14.38 -5.08 11.09
N LEU A 59 14.00 -6.35 11.16
CA LEU A 59 14.74 -7.42 10.50
C LEU A 59 14.64 -7.34 8.97
N LEU A 60 13.53 -6.76 8.46
CA LEU A 60 13.31 -6.57 7.01
C LEU A 60 13.90 -5.25 6.50
N GLY A 61 14.29 -4.33 7.40
CA GLY A 61 14.89 -3.04 7.06
C GLY A 61 14.63 -1.96 8.10
N GLY A 62 15.08 -0.74 7.84
CA GLY A 62 14.88 0.41 8.71
C GLY A 62 13.43 0.85 8.78
N TYR A 63 13.07 1.59 9.83
CA TYR A 63 11.74 2.19 9.95
C TYR A 63 11.49 3.29 8.91
N SER A 64 10.30 3.29 8.32
CA SER A 64 9.81 4.37 7.46
C SER A 64 8.81 5.24 8.23
N PRO A 65 9.10 6.54 8.47
CA PRO A 65 8.15 7.41 9.14
C PRO A 65 6.83 7.55 8.38
N VAL A 66 5.72 7.53 9.12
CA VAL A 66 4.38 7.72 8.57
C VAL A 66 3.90 9.11 8.93
N PRO A 67 3.84 10.06 7.97
CA PRO A 67 3.33 11.38 8.23
C PRO A 67 1.80 11.40 8.40
N PHE A 68 1.28 12.40 9.11
CA PHE A 68 -0.14 12.71 9.27
C PHE A 68 -0.95 11.72 10.13
N VAL A 69 -0.43 10.54 10.45
CA VAL A 69 -1.12 9.55 11.29
C VAL A 69 -0.32 9.35 12.56
N HIS A 70 -0.97 9.54 13.72
CA HIS A 70 -0.30 9.39 15.01
C HIS A 70 -0.13 7.92 15.38
N PRO A 71 1.07 7.54 15.85
CA PRO A 71 1.35 6.18 16.27
C PRO A 71 0.76 5.88 17.66
N VAL A 72 0.86 4.61 18.06
CA VAL A 72 0.63 4.19 19.44
C VAL A 72 1.59 4.94 20.36
N PRO A 73 1.14 5.60 21.44
CA PRO A 73 1.97 6.49 22.24
C PRO A 73 3.29 5.88 22.73
N GLU A 74 3.27 4.62 23.13
CA GLU A 74 4.44 3.90 23.66
C GLU A 74 5.27 3.19 22.58
N HIS A 75 4.74 3.16 21.33
CA HIS A 75 5.35 2.47 20.19
C HIS A 75 5.29 3.35 18.93
N PRO A 76 6.22 4.32 18.76
CA PRO A 76 6.16 5.34 17.72
C PRO A 76 6.29 4.78 16.28
N GLU A 77 6.63 3.53 16.12
CA GLU A 77 6.74 2.84 14.83
C GLU A 77 5.47 2.05 14.47
N VAL A 78 4.52 1.95 15.41
CA VAL A 78 3.28 1.21 15.23
C VAL A 78 2.10 2.15 15.12
N ILE A 79 1.33 2.03 14.05
CA ILE A 79 0.11 2.79 13.81
C ILE A 79 -1.08 1.86 14.00
N LYS A 80 -2.10 2.35 14.73
CA LYS A 80 -3.40 1.71 14.75
C LYS A 80 -4.18 2.07 13.49
N VAL A 81 -4.63 1.06 12.77
CA VAL A 81 -5.62 1.20 11.70
C VAL A 81 -6.94 0.70 12.24
N VAL A 82 -7.73 1.63 12.76
CA VAL A 82 -8.97 1.31 13.50
C VAL A 82 -10.15 2.01 12.84
N LYS A 83 -11.23 1.25 12.66
CA LYS A 83 -12.57 1.77 12.44
C LYS A 83 -13.46 1.29 13.57
N GLU A 84 -14.02 2.24 14.32
CA GLU A 84 -14.97 1.94 15.38
C GLU A 84 -16.36 1.62 14.79
N ALA A 85 -17.13 0.76 15.46
CA ALA A 85 -18.46 0.35 15.04
C ALA A 85 -19.45 1.50 14.88
N THR A 86 -19.19 2.62 15.57
CA THR A 86 -20.03 3.84 15.56
C THR A 86 -19.60 4.87 14.52
N GLU A 87 -18.50 4.66 13.83
CA GLU A 87 -18.01 5.60 12.81
C GLU A 87 -18.87 5.57 11.54
N PRO A 88 -18.94 6.72 10.83
CA PRO A 88 -19.72 6.80 9.59
C PRO A 88 -19.29 5.77 8.54
N GLU A 89 -20.27 5.17 7.86
CA GLU A 89 -20.00 4.23 6.76
C GLU A 89 -19.37 4.89 5.54
N ALA A 90 -19.53 6.21 5.41
CA ALA A 90 -19.06 6.97 4.25
C ALA A 90 -17.53 7.06 4.14
N PHE A 91 -16.79 6.77 5.23
CA PHE A 91 -15.34 6.85 5.24
C PHE A 91 -14.72 5.53 5.69
N ASN A 92 -13.65 5.14 5.03
CA ASN A 92 -12.81 4.01 5.41
C ASN A 92 -11.34 4.36 5.12
N PHE A 93 -10.48 4.28 6.13
CA PHE A 93 -9.06 4.48 5.93
C PHE A 93 -8.50 3.40 4.97
N GLY A 94 -7.82 3.83 3.91
CA GLY A 94 -7.36 2.92 2.87
C GLY A 94 -8.47 2.43 1.91
N GLY A 95 -9.66 3.03 1.92
CA GLY A 95 -10.80 2.63 1.08
C GLY A 95 -10.73 3.03 -0.40
N VAL A 96 -9.60 3.60 -0.85
CA VAL A 96 -9.32 3.88 -2.26
C VAL A 96 -8.00 3.21 -2.62
N TRP A 97 -7.88 2.68 -3.82
CA TRP A 97 -6.66 2.03 -4.31
C TRP A 97 -5.44 2.92 -4.16
N HIS A 98 -4.41 2.41 -3.44
CA HIS A 98 -3.17 3.13 -3.15
C HIS A 98 -1.98 2.20 -2.95
N SER A 99 -0.80 2.77 -3.10
CA SER A 99 0.46 2.29 -2.56
C SER A 99 0.82 3.19 -1.39
N ASP A 100 1.27 2.64 -0.27
CA ASP A 100 1.46 3.40 0.96
C ASP A 100 2.44 4.57 0.76
N PHE A 101 1.98 5.76 1.13
CA PHE A 101 2.77 7.00 1.20
C PHE A 101 3.61 7.31 -0.06
N SER A 102 3.13 6.93 -1.24
CA SER A 102 3.83 7.15 -2.51
C SER A 102 4.14 8.63 -2.83
N PHE A 103 3.65 9.56 -2.02
CA PHE A 103 3.97 10.99 -2.08
C PHE A 103 5.27 11.37 -1.35
N LEU A 104 5.98 10.43 -0.71
CA LEU A 104 7.29 10.65 -0.10
C LEU A 104 8.40 10.57 -1.15
N ASP A 105 9.56 11.18 -0.85
CA ASP A 105 10.76 11.07 -1.71
C ASP A 105 11.24 9.60 -1.77
N ALA A 106 11.20 8.92 -0.62
CA ALA A 106 11.49 7.49 -0.48
C ALA A 106 10.30 6.80 0.22
N PRO A 107 9.30 6.32 -0.54
CA PRO A 107 8.15 5.61 0.03
C PRO A 107 8.56 4.32 0.72
N PRO A 108 7.75 3.78 1.65
CA PRO A 108 8.03 2.50 2.27
C PRO A 108 8.21 1.37 1.24
N ALA A 109 9.24 0.53 1.42
CA ALA A 109 9.38 -0.69 0.64
C ALA A 109 8.28 -1.68 1.01
N PHE A 110 8.16 -1.99 2.29
CA PHE A 110 7.18 -2.96 2.79
C PHE A 110 6.25 -2.34 3.82
N THR A 111 5.05 -2.89 3.89
CA THR A 111 4.10 -2.67 4.98
C THR A 111 3.70 -3.99 5.59
N ILE A 112 3.52 -4.00 6.91
CA ILE A 112 3.13 -5.16 7.71
C ILE A 112 1.88 -4.79 8.51
N LEU A 113 0.79 -5.51 8.28
CA LEU A 113 -0.45 -5.40 9.06
C LEU A 113 -0.65 -6.65 9.93
N HIS A 114 -0.91 -6.46 11.21
CA HIS A 114 -1.30 -7.49 12.15
C HIS A 114 -2.76 -7.28 12.58
N ALA A 115 -3.61 -8.27 12.38
CA ALA A 115 -5.03 -8.22 12.69
C ALA A 115 -5.27 -8.55 14.18
N LEU A 116 -5.92 -7.62 14.91
CA LEU A 116 -6.22 -7.78 16.34
C LEU A 116 -7.70 -8.03 16.61
N ASP A 117 -8.58 -7.35 15.89
CA ASP A 117 -10.03 -7.47 16.00
C ASP A 117 -10.63 -7.21 14.63
N VAL A 118 -11.14 -8.24 13.96
CA VAL A 118 -11.65 -8.12 12.61
C VAL A 118 -13.07 -8.70 12.49
N PRO A 119 -13.91 -8.10 11.63
CA PRO A 119 -15.24 -8.60 11.38
C PRO A 119 -15.22 -10.07 10.91
N ALA A 120 -16.14 -10.89 11.39
CA ALA A 120 -16.30 -12.27 10.92
C ALA A 120 -16.61 -12.35 9.41
N VAL A 121 -17.21 -11.29 8.85
CA VAL A 121 -17.54 -11.16 7.42
C VAL A 121 -17.35 -9.71 7.01
N GLY A 122 -16.68 -9.49 5.88
CA GLY A 122 -16.34 -8.16 5.36
C GLY A 122 -15.03 -7.61 5.92
N GLY A 123 -14.67 -6.39 5.53
CA GLY A 123 -13.42 -5.75 5.92
C GLY A 123 -12.18 -6.34 5.26
N ASP A 124 -12.35 -7.08 4.17
CA ASP A 124 -11.26 -7.70 3.42
C ASP A 124 -10.33 -6.63 2.83
N THR A 125 -9.12 -7.02 2.51
CA THR A 125 -8.20 -6.21 1.73
C THR A 125 -7.94 -6.86 0.37
N VAL A 126 -7.87 -6.03 -0.67
CA VAL A 126 -7.54 -6.49 -2.02
C VAL A 126 -6.23 -5.84 -2.45
N TRP A 127 -5.29 -6.63 -2.94
CA TRP A 127 -4.05 -6.18 -3.56
C TRP A 127 -4.10 -6.40 -5.06
N ALA A 128 -3.40 -5.55 -5.81
CA ALA A 128 -3.21 -5.69 -7.25
C ALA A 128 -1.72 -5.65 -7.57
N SER A 129 -1.24 -6.61 -8.37
CA SER A 129 0.14 -6.67 -8.85
C SER A 129 0.36 -5.62 -9.93
N MET A 130 1.15 -4.63 -9.65
CA MET A 130 1.56 -3.61 -10.60
C MET A 130 2.63 -4.13 -11.58
N THR A 131 3.35 -5.17 -11.17
CA THR A 131 4.28 -5.90 -12.05
C THR A 131 3.51 -6.67 -13.12
N ALA A 132 2.51 -7.47 -12.72
CA ALA A 132 1.68 -8.21 -13.68
C ALA A 132 0.87 -7.26 -14.58
N ALA A 133 0.42 -6.13 -14.06
CA ALA A 133 -0.24 -5.10 -14.84
C ALA A 133 0.71 -4.51 -15.89
N HIS A 134 1.96 -4.19 -15.51
CA HIS A 134 2.99 -3.72 -16.46
C HIS A 134 3.26 -4.77 -17.55
N ASP A 135 3.48 -6.03 -17.19
CA ASP A 135 3.78 -7.12 -18.12
C ASP A 135 2.66 -7.33 -19.14
N ALA A 136 1.41 -7.06 -18.76
CA ALA A 136 0.23 -7.19 -19.60
C ALA A 136 -0.06 -5.95 -20.47
N LEU A 137 0.76 -4.89 -20.39
CA LEU A 137 0.59 -3.70 -21.23
C LEU A 137 0.78 -4.06 -22.73
N PRO A 138 -0.06 -3.49 -23.62
CA PRO A 138 0.26 -3.45 -25.04
C PRO A 138 1.62 -2.77 -25.28
N ALA A 139 2.38 -3.22 -26.27
CA ALA A 139 3.73 -2.71 -26.54
C ALA A 139 3.75 -1.18 -26.72
N GLU A 140 2.79 -0.63 -27.46
CA GLU A 140 2.65 0.82 -27.70
C GLU A 140 2.44 1.62 -26.40
N MET A 141 1.67 1.06 -25.46
CA MET A 141 1.45 1.70 -24.15
C MET A 141 2.69 1.59 -23.26
N ARG A 142 3.41 0.48 -23.33
CA ARG A 142 4.66 0.28 -22.61
C ARG A 142 5.69 1.31 -23.04
N ASP A 143 5.88 1.50 -24.36
CA ASP A 143 6.81 2.48 -24.91
C ASP A 143 6.43 3.93 -24.51
N LEU A 144 5.11 4.24 -24.55
CA LEU A 144 4.61 5.54 -24.11
C LEU A 144 4.92 5.81 -22.64
N PHE A 145 4.67 4.83 -21.79
CA PHE A 145 4.77 5.00 -20.32
C PHE A 145 6.20 5.10 -19.81
N GLU A 146 7.20 4.63 -20.56
CA GLU A 146 8.62 4.83 -20.21
C GLU A 146 9.00 6.32 -20.07
N GLY A 147 8.34 7.21 -20.82
CA GLY A 147 8.58 8.66 -20.77
C GLY A 147 7.69 9.42 -19.77
N VAL A 148 6.73 8.74 -19.13
CA VAL A 148 5.73 9.39 -18.28
C VAL A 148 6.18 9.46 -16.83
N THR A 149 5.85 10.58 -16.18
CA THR A 149 6.05 10.84 -14.75
C THR A 149 4.70 11.06 -14.08
N CYS A 150 4.49 10.47 -12.92
CA CYS A 150 3.34 10.70 -12.04
C CYS A 150 3.66 11.80 -11.02
N VAL A 151 2.74 12.74 -10.84
CA VAL A 151 2.80 13.76 -9.79
C VAL A 151 2.03 13.24 -8.58
N HIS A 152 2.73 12.90 -7.51
CA HIS A 152 2.15 12.41 -6.27
C HIS A 152 1.99 13.54 -5.25
N SER A 153 0.89 13.54 -4.51
CA SER A 153 0.63 14.46 -3.40
C SER A 153 -0.33 13.85 -2.38
N ALA A 154 -0.13 14.20 -1.13
CA ALA A 154 -1.00 13.82 -0.01
C ALA A 154 -2.24 14.73 0.10
N SER A 155 -2.37 15.77 -0.73
CA SER A 155 -3.33 16.88 -0.57
C SER A 155 -4.78 16.42 -0.46
N ALA A 156 -5.22 15.44 -1.26
CA ALA A 156 -6.60 14.95 -1.23
C ALA A 156 -6.94 14.10 0.01
N SER A 157 -5.94 13.71 0.79
CA SER A 157 -6.13 12.91 2.01
C SER A 157 -5.81 13.70 3.28
N TYR A 158 -4.80 14.58 3.26
CA TYR A 158 -4.23 15.15 4.49
C TYR A 158 -4.04 16.67 4.45
N SER A 159 -4.53 17.39 3.43
CA SER A 159 -4.49 18.85 3.45
C SER A 159 -5.50 19.43 4.45
N PRO A 160 -5.36 20.69 4.89
CA PRO A 160 -6.31 21.33 5.79
C PRO A 160 -7.76 21.32 5.27
N ALA A 161 -7.96 21.32 3.96
CA ALA A 161 -9.27 21.20 3.33
C ALA A 161 -9.97 19.85 3.60
N GLN A 162 -9.24 18.82 4.06
CA GLN A 162 -9.75 17.50 4.38
C GLN A 162 -10.04 17.30 5.88
N GLN A 163 -9.91 18.36 6.71
CA GLN A 163 -10.09 18.27 8.16
C GLN A 163 -11.46 17.69 8.53
N ASP A 164 -12.53 18.09 7.84
CA ASP A 164 -13.88 17.61 8.12
C ASP A 164 -14.05 16.11 7.83
N LEU A 165 -13.30 15.58 6.85
CA LEU A 165 -13.30 14.15 6.53
C LEU A 165 -12.81 13.29 7.72
N HIS A 166 -11.85 13.81 8.47
CA HIS A 166 -11.24 13.10 9.60
C HIS A 166 -11.92 13.40 10.95
N SER A 167 -12.74 14.45 11.03
CA SER A 167 -13.38 14.88 12.27
C SER A 167 -14.36 13.85 12.86
N GLY A 168 -14.88 12.94 12.03
CA GLY A 168 -15.78 11.87 12.45
C GLY A 168 -15.08 10.58 12.89
N LEU A 169 -13.75 10.52 12.82
CA LEU A 169 -12.98 9.34 13.21
C LEU A 169 -12.66 9.40 14.70
N SER A 170 -12.90 8.30 15.40
CA SER A 170 -12.58 8.14 16.82
C SER A 170 -11.52 7.05 17.06
N GLY A 171 -11.34 6.16 16.10
CA GLY A 171 -10.37 5.06 16.19
C GLY A 171 -8.95 5.46 15.80
N MET A 172 -8.78 6.54 15.02
CA MET A 172 -7.48 7.00 14.52
C MET A 172 -7.27 8.50 14.79
N ASP A 173 -6.05 8.89 15.11
CA ASP A 173 -5.63 10.31 15.22
C ASP A 173 -4.93 10.71 13.92
N ILE A 174 -5.67 11.33 13.00
CA ILE A 174 -5.17 11.83 11.71
C ILE A 174 -5.12 13.35 11.77
N ARG A 175 -3.94 13.92 11.47
CA ARG A 175 -3.70 15.37 11.47
C ARG A 175 -3.44 15.89 10.08
N THR A 176 -4.27 16.80 9.65
CA THR A 176 -4.08 17.54 8.41
C THR A 176 -2.96 18.56 8.54
N SER A 177 -2.28 18.85 7.43
CA SER A 177 -1.16 19.80 7.39
C SER A 177 -1.05 20.44 6.00
N GLU A 178 -0.59 21.70 5.95
CA GLU A 178 -0.21 22.37 4.70
C GLU A 178 0.93 21.63 3.97
N SER A 179 1.78 20.88 4.69
CA SER A 179 2.83 20.07 4.07
C SER A 179 2.30 18.95 3.17
N ALA A 180 1.02 18.57 3.31
CA ALA A 180 0.36 17.60 2.45
C ALA A 180 0.15 18.11 1.00
N GLU A 181 0.23 19.44 0.77
CA GLU A 181 0.16 20.05 -0.55
C GLU A 181 1.44 19.84 -1.39
N ALA A 182 2.54 19.44 -0.74
CA ALA A 182 3.77 19.16 -1.44
C ALA A 182 3.57 18.05 -2.50
N THR A 183 4.27 18.21 -3.62
CA THR A 183 4.25 17.21 -4.71
C THR A 183 5.60 16.53 -4.85
N ARG A 184 5.57 15.28 -5.32
CA ARG A 184 6.75 14.49 -5.71
C ARG A 184 6.50 13.87 -7.06
N ASP A 185 7.53 13.93 -7.90
CA ASP A 185 7.49 13.38 -9.24
C ASP A 185 8.19 12.01 -9.22
N HIS A 186 7.46 10.94 -9.54
CA HIS A 186 8.01 9.59 -9.69
C HIS A 186 7.74 9.05 -11.08
N PRO A 187 8.62 8.21 -11.66
CA PRO A 187 8.33 7.56 -12.93
C PRO A 187 7.03 6.74 -12.85
N LEU A 188 6.22 6.75 -13.92
CA LEU A 188 5.05 5.87 -14.02
C LEU A 188 5.47 4.38 -14.08
N VAL A 189 6.60 4.10 -14.72
CA VAL A 189 7.19 2.77 -14.79
C VAL A 189 8.49 2.76 -14.00
N CYS A 190 8.52 1.97 -12.93
CA CYS A 190 9.69 1.83 -12.05
C CYS A 190 10.32 0.45 -12.19
N THR A 191 11.63 0.38 -11.95
CA THR A 191 12.36 -0.87 -11.80
C THR A 191 12.44 -1.23 -10.32
N HIS A 192 11.99 -2.41 -9.96
CA HIS A 192 12.10 -2.91 -8.60
C HIS A 192 13.58 -3.12 -8.23
N PRO A 193 14.11 -2.51 -7.15
CA PRO A 193 15.54 -2.45 -6.90
C PRO A 193 16.17 -3.81 -6.61
N GLU A 194 15.42 -4.80 -6.15
CA GLU A 194 15.91 -6.12 -5.78
C GLU A 194 15.65 -7.18 -6.85
N THR A 195 14.47 -7.17 -7.46
CA THR A 195 14.08 -8.18 -8.47
C THR A 195 14.40 -7.77 -9.90
N GLY A 196 14.64 -6.48 -10.16
CA GLY A 196 14.81 -5.93 -11.51
C GLY A 196 13.53 -5.93 -12.35
N ARG A 197 12.39 -6.40 -11.82
CA ARG A 197 11.12 -6.41 -12.53
C ARG A 197 10.58 -4.99 -12.70
N ARG A 198 9.87 -4.76 -13.79
CA ARG A 198 9.22 -3.47 -14.06
C ARG A 198 7.82 -3.48 -13.47
N SER A 199 7.41 -2.36 -12.87
CA SER A 199 6.07 -2.18 -12.31
C SER A 199 5.48 -0.83 -12.67
N LEU A 200 4.15 -0.75 -12.74
CA LEU A 200 3.44 0.52 -12.81
C LEU A 200 3.44 1.16 -11.42
N TYR A 201 4.03 2.36 -11.30
CA TYR A 201 4.02 3.10 -10.03
C TYR A 201 2.95 4.20 -10.04
N PHE A 202 1.71 3.76 -10.03
CA PHE A 202 0.50 4.58 -10.13
C PHE A 202 -0.52 4.14 -9.08
N ASN A 203 -1.25 5.10 -8.50
CA ASN A 203 -2.42 4.82 -7.68
C ASN A 203 -3.42 5.99 -7.69
N GLY A 204 -4.71 5.69 -7.45
CA GLY A 204 -5.79 6.66 -7.49
C GLY A 204 -5.83 7.63 -6.29
N THR A 205 -5.18 7.27 -5.17
CA THR A 205 -5.22 8.06 -3.93
C THR A 205 -4.26 9.24 -3.95
N TYR A 206 -3.04 9.05 -4.43
CA TYR A 206 -1.98 10.07 -4.33
C TYR A 206 -1.55 10.67 -5.67
N VAL A 207 -1.81 10.03 -6.81
CA VAL A 207 -1.48 10.62 -8.12
C VAL A 207 -2.46 11.74 -8.43
N ARG A 208 -1.93 12.93 -8.71
CA ARG A 208 -2.67 14.16 -9.02
C ARG A 208 -2.53 14.58 -10.47
N GLY A 209 -1.56 14.04 -11.18
CA GLY A 209 -1.33 14.34 -12.58
C GLY A 209 -0.28 13.46 -13.21
N LEU A 210 -0.22 13.51 -14.53
CA LEU A 210 0.79 12.86 -15.36
C LEU A 210 1.55 13.93 -16.16
N ARG A 211 2.84 13.71 -16.39
CA ARG A 211 3.69 14.53 -17.25
C ARG A 211 4.43 13.65 -18.24
N GLY A 212 4.41 14.05 -19.50
CA GLY A 212 5.09 13.31 -20.56
C GLY A 212 4.87 13.97 -21.93
N PRO A 213 5.42 13.44 -23.00
CA PRO A 213 5.21 13.97 -24.34
C PRO A 213 3.72 14.00 -24.72
N GLY A 214 3.15 15.20 -24.89
CA GLY A 214 1.72 15.41 -25.19
C GLY A 214 0.75 15.20 -24.01
N ILE A 215 1.27 15.01 -22.79
CA ILE A 215 0.48 14.75 -21.58
C ILE A 215 0.84 15.80 -20.52
N GLY A 216 -0.18 16.41 -19.90
CA GLY A 216 0.03 17.35 -18.79
C GLY A 216 0.86 18.60 -19.18
N ASP A 217 0.83 19.01 -20.43
CA ASP A 217 1.56 20.17 -20.96
C ASP A 217 0.81 21.52 -20.76
N GLY A 218 -0.34 21.45 -20.08
CA GLY A 218 -1.20 22.61 -19.80
C GLY A 218 -2.10 23.04 -20.97
N SER A 219 -2.02 22.40 -22.12
CA SER A 219 -2.98 22.58 -23.21
C SER A 219 -4.32 21.88 -22.90
N ASP A 220 -5.41 22.32 -23.56
CA ASP A 220 -6.70 21.65 -23.44
C ASP A 220 -6.65 20.18 -23.91
N GLU A 221 -5.83 19.88 -24.92
CA GLU A 221 -5.65 18.54 -25.44
C GLU A 221 -4.84 17.67 -24.48
N GLY A 222 -3.71 18.18 -23.99
CA GLY A 222 -2.87 17.50 -22.99
C GLY A 222 -3.62 17.21 -21.70
N THR A 223 -4.49 18.11 -21.24
CA THR A 223 -5.34 17.90 -20.06
C THR A 223 -6.37 16.80 -20.29
N ARG A 224 -7.00 16.74 -21.47
CA ARG A 224 -7.97 15.67 -21.79
C ARG A 224 -7.28 14.32 -21.90
N GLU A 225 -6.11 14.25 -22.50
CA GLU A 225 -5.34 13.01 -22.62
C GLU A 225 -4.89 12.50 -21.27
N GLU A 226 -4.38 13.37 -20.41
CA GLU A 226 -4.05 13.06 -19.02
C GLU A 226 -5.23 12.41 -18.28
N GLN A 227 -6.42 13.02 -18.34
CA GLN A 227 -7.61 12.49 -17.68
C GLN A 227 -8.06 11.14 -18.25
N ARG A 228 -7.89 10.90 -19.56
CA ARG A 228 -8.18 9.59 -20.16
C ARG A 228 -7.21 8.53 -19.67
N LEU A 229 -5.92 8.85 -19.63
CA LEU A 229 -4.88 7.94 -19.17
C LEU A 229 -5.02 7.61 -17.69
N LEU A 230 -5.32 8.59 -16.83
CA LEU A 230 -5.57 8.36 -15.40
C LEU A 230 -6.72 7.38 -15.17
N ARG A 231 -7.84 7.55 -15.88
CA ARG A 231 -8.97 6.61 -15.79
C ARG A 231 -8.60 5.23 -16.31
N TRP A 232 -7.96 5.17 -17.47
CA TRP A 232 -7.56 3.90 -18.07
C TRP A 232 -6.55 3.16 -17.19
N LEU A 233 -5.54 3.85 -16.63
CA LEU A 233 -4.57 3.27 -15.71
C LEU A 233 -5.25 2.67 -14.49
N HIS A 234 -6.21 3.41 -13.91
CA HIS A 234 -6.96 2.92 -12.77
C HIS A 234 -7.74 1.64 -13.09
N GLU A 235 -8.55 1.66 -14.13
CA GLU A 235 -9.36 0.51 -14.55
C GLU A 235 -8.51 -0.69 -14.98
N PHE A 236 -7.43 -0.43 -15.70
CA PHE A 236 -6.53 -1.47 -16.18
C PHE A 236 -5.75 -2.12 -15.05
N SER A 237 -5.08 -1.33 -14.19
CA SER A 237 -4.18 -1.85 -13.16
C SER A 237 -4.92 -2.53 -11.99
N THR A 238 -6.19 -2.17 -11.76
CA THR A 238 -7.03 -2.79 -10.72
C THR A 238 -7.97 -3.86 -11.27
N HIS A 239 -7.78 -4.28 -12.52
CA HIS A 239 -8.59 -5.33 -13.10
C HIS A 239 -8.41 -6.65 -12.34
N VAL A 240 -9.52 -7.36 -12.10
CA VAL A 240 -9.60 -8.59 -11.29
C VAL A 240 -8.54 -9.65 -11.62
N ARG A 241 -8.06 -9.73 -12.87
CA ARG A 241 -7.00 -10.67 -13.28
C ARG A 241 -5.65 -10.43 -12.63
N PHE A 242 -5.42 -9.26 -12.03
CA PHE A 242 -4.18 -8.89 -11.37
C PHE A 242 -4.31 -8.88 -9.85
N THR A 243 -5.49 -9.24 -9.30
CA THR A 243 -5.80 -9.04 -7.89
C THR A 243 -5.78 -10.31 -7.08
N PHE A 244 -5.48 -10.13 -5.80
CA PHE A 244 -5.65 -11.10 -4.73
C PHE A 244 -6.47 -10.45 -3.61
N ARG A 245 -7.50 -11.14 -3.11
CA ARG A 245 -8.36 -10.71 -2.01
C ARG A 245 -8.11 -11.58 -0.79
N HIS A 246 -7.77 -10.97 0.34
CA HIS A 246 -7.61 -11.63 1.61
C HIS A 246 -8.80 -11.32 2.53
N ARG A 247 -9.39 -12.36 3.06
CA ARG A 247 -10.35 -12.30 4.16
C ARG A 247 -9.59 -12.47 5.47
N TRP A 248 -9.62 -11.44 6.30
CA TRP A 248 -8.90 -11.42 7.57
C TRP A 248 -9.48 -12.39 8.59
N SER A 249 -8.59 -12.95 9.40
CA SER A 249 -8.89 -13.58 10.69
C SER A 249 -8.06 -12.89 11.77
N ASP A 250 -8.51 -12.93 13.02
CA ASP A 250 -7.70 -12.44 14.14
C ASP A 250 -6.36 -13.18 14.15
N SER A 251 -5.30 -12.46 14.50
CA SER A 251 -3.92 -12.94 14.48
C SER A 251 -3.31 -13.20 13.09
N ASP A 252 -3.97 -12.81 11.99
CA ASP A 252 -3.31 -12.80 10.69
C ASP A 252 -2.28 -11.66 10.63
N VAL A 253 -1.08 -11.95 10.15
CA VAL A 253 -0.10 -10.95 9.72
C VAL A 253 0.02 -10.99 8.20
N VAL A 254 -0.15 -9.84 7.55
CA VAL A 254 0.03 -9.72 6.12
C VAL A 254 1.12 -8.69 5.83
N LEU A 255 2.09 -9.11 5.01
CA LEU A 255 3.17 -8.27 4.51
C LEU A 255 2.96 -8.02 3.02
N TRP A 256 3.28 -6.83 2.54
CA TRP A 256 3.28 -6.57 1.09
C TRP A 256 4.37 -5.60 0.66
N ASP A 257 4.75 -5.72 -0.61
CA ASP A 257 5.71 -4.84 -1.26
C ASP A 257 4.99 -3.67 -1.94
N ASN A 258 5.19 -2.46 -1.42
CA ASN A 258 4.60 -1.24 -1.95
C ASN A 258 5.18 -0.80 -3.31
N ARG A 259 6.34 -1.33 -3.68
CA ARG A 259 7.04 -1.01 -4.95
C ARG A 259 6.43 -1.76 -6.13
N SER A 260 5.73 -2.86 -5.85
CA SER A 260 5.12 -3.75 -6.85
C SER A 260 3.60 -3.91 -6.72
N THR A 261 2.99 -3.36 -5.64
CA THR A 261 1.54 -3.48 -5.41
C THR A 261 0.84 -2.16 -5.13
N GLN A 262 -0.45 -2.13 -5.38
CA GLN A 262 -1.39 -1.24 -4.71
C GLN A 262 -2.49 -2.06 -4.04
N HIS A 263 -3.17 -1.46 -3.06
CA HIS A 263 -4.20 -2.15 -2.29
C HIS A 263 -5.38 -1.25 -1.95
N VAL A 264 -6.49 -1.89 -1.54
CA VAL A 264 -7.70 -1.24 -1.07
C VAL A 264 -8.34 -2.04 0.06
N ALA A 265 -8.73 -1.37 1.13
CA ALA A 265 -9.52 -1.96 2.21
C ALA A 265 -11.02 -1.82 1.91
N LEU A 266 -11.75 -2.92 1.95
CA LEU A 266 -13.19 -2.92 1.69
C LEU A 266 -13.97 -2.44 2.92
N ASN A 267 -15.00 -1.63 2.68
CA ASN A 267 -15.87 -1.07 3.72
C ASN A 267 -17.27 -1.72 3.66
N ASP A 268 -17.33 -3.02 3.80
CA ASP A 268 -18.52 -3.86 3.69
C ASP A 268 -18.90 -4.57 5.00
N TYR A 269 -18.59 -3.92 6.17
CA TYR A 269 -18.85 -4.42 7.53
C TYR A 269 -19.52 -3.36 8.44
N PRO A 270 -20.70 -2.84 8.05
CA PRO A 270 -21.34 -1.76 8.77
C PRO A 270 -21.65 -2.14 10.23
N GLY A 271 -21.43 -1.19 11.15
CA GLY A 271 -21.68 -1.40 12.58
C GLY A 271 -20.76 -2.39 13.28
N GLN A 272 -19.66 -2.81 12.66
CA GLN A 272 -18.67 -3.69 13.26
C GLN A 272 -17.34 -2.94 13.44
N ARG A 273 -16.58 -3.31 14.46
CA ARG A 273 -15.25 -2.78 14.72
C ARG A 273 -14.20 -3.55 13.92
N ARG A 274 -13.14 -2.85 13.50
CA ARG A 274 -11.95 -3.46 12.88
C ARG A 274 -10.71 -2.76 13.40
N GLU A 275 -9.76 -3.52 13.94
CA GLU A 275 -8.47 -3.02 14.42
C GLU A 275 -7.31 -3.86 13.90
N LEU A 276 -6.35 -3.18 13.30
CA LEU A 276 -5.06 -3.76 12.93
C LEU A 276 -3.94 -2.83 13.40
N HIS A 277 -2.78 -3.40 13.64
CA HIS A 277 -1.54 -2.66 13.84
C HIS A 277 -0.71 -2.67 12.57
N ARG A 278 -0.13 -1.51 12.23
CA ARG A 278 0.70 -1.34 11.03
C ARG A 278 2.10 -0.88 11.39
N THR A 279 3.10 -1.50 10.78
CA THR A 279 4.48 -1.02 10.70
C THR A 279 4.90 -0.87 9.24
N THR A 280 5.88 -0.02 8.97
CA THR A 280 6.39 0.26 7.63
C THR A 280 7.91 0.18 7.61
N VAL A 281 8.45 -0.45 6.58
CA VAL A 281 9.89 -0.64 6.36
C VAL A 281 10.37 0.38 5.33
N ALA A 282 11.50 1.03 5.61
CA ALA A 282 12.05 2.06 4.74
C ALA A 282 12.34 1.54 3.33
N GLY A 283 12.00 2.35 2.34
CA GLY A 283 12.31 2.11 0.94
C GLY A 283 13.32 3.10 0.40
N THR A 284 13.42 3.12 -0.91
CA THR A 284 14.29 4.02 -1.67
C THR A 284 13.46 4.86 -2.63
N GLU A 285 14.06 5.91 -3.18
CA GLU A 285 13.42 6.70 -4.23
C GLU A 285 13.07 5.81 -5.43
N PRO A 286 11.81 5.85 -5.94
CA PRO A 286 11.41 5.10 -7.12
C PRO A 286 12.22 5.50 -8.35
N ALA A 287 12.82 4.53 -9.04
CA ALA A 287 13.69 4.74 -10.20
C ALA A 287 13.20 3.98 -11.44
N ARG A 288 13.59 4.48 -12.64
CA ARG A 288 13.30 3.85 -13.94
C ARG A 288 14.06 2.55 -14.16
#